data_bb0873848d777df417c112efab6c55c4
#
_entry.id   bb0873848d777df417c112efab6c55c4
#
_cell.length_a   1.000
_cell.length_b   1.000
_cell.length_c   1.000
_cell.angle_alpha   90.00
_cell.angle_beta   90.00
_cell.angle_gamma   90.00
#
_symmetry.space_group_name_H-M   'P 1'
#
loop_
_entity.id
_entity.type
_entity.pdbx_description
1 polymer ?
#
loop_
_entity_poly.entity_id
_entity_poly.type
_entity_poly.pdbx_seq_one_letter_code
_entity_poly.pdbx_strand_id
1 'polypeptide(L)'
;MVQVENEYGSYGNDREYLRALKGFWDKSGLEVPLYTADGATPYMLEAGSIPGAAIGLDPGTNDKDFAEAERLARGVPVFCSELYPGWLTHWGEPWARVKTEEFLPDLRWLLENGKSFSLYMFHGGTNFGFTAGANFSDKYQPDVTSYDYDAPLDEAGRPTPKYAAIRDLLARFQPRGAKLPDLPEPLPVLTVPTVEFAETAPVFDHLPQPIRRPQPGPMESYGQSSGFILYRTKLWGRRSGKLVVTDLHDYATVFADGRYLGAIDRTKGETSLDIPKGEPALETLDILVEAMGRINYGPLLIDRKGITDRVTLNNMTLMGWEVYPLPMDEEFLGRLRFGRREPERPGNFFRGVFELHALGDTYLDLSGWKKGVVWVNGHNLGRYWEIGPQKRLFCPAPYLKFGRNEIVVFDLLVLRPAHVAGFADFE
;
A
#
# COMPACT_ATOMS: atom_id res chain seq x y z
N MET A 1 20.99 9.48 13.75
CA MET A 1 21.64 9.15 12.47
C MET A 1 20.62 9.28 11.34
N VAL A 2 21.09 9.47 10.10
CA VAL A 2 20.21 9.51 8.92
C VAL A 2 20.67 8.41 7.95
N GLN A 3 19.71 7.63 7.46
CA GLN A 3 19.92 6.61 6.46
C GLN A 3 20.07 7.24 5.08
N VAL A 4 21.09 6.85 4.33
CA VAL A 4 21.35 7.43 3.00
C VAL A 4 20.53 6.72 1.93
N GLU A 5 20.45 5.40 2.00
CA GLU A 5 19.70 4.53 1.08
C GLU A 5 19.31 3.24 1.82
N ASN A 6 18.32 2.51 1.33
CA ASN A 6 17.81 1.27 1.93
C ASN A 6 18.14 0.07 1.07
N GLU A 7 18.92 -0.88 1.62
CA GLU A 7 19.26 -2.17 1.02
C GLU A 7 19.74 -2.10 -0.44
N TYR A 8 20.43 -1.01 -0.79
CA TYR A 8 20.86 -0.79 -2.17
C TYR A 8 21.77 -1.90 -2.69
N GLY A 9 22.60 -2.48 -1.82
CA GLY A 9 23.47 -3.60 -2.16
C GLY A 9 22.74 -4.88 -2.59
N SER A 10 21.44 -4.98 -2.32
CA SER A 10 20.61 -6.12 -2.75
C SER A 10 20.20 -6.04 -4.23
N TYR A 11 20.20 -4.85 -4.84
CA TYR A 11 19.67 -4.64 -6.20
C TYR A 11 20.48 -3.67 -7.06
N GLY A 12 21.54 -3.05 -6.52
CA GLY A 12 22.39 -2.12 -7.24
C GLY A 12 23.83 -2.15 -6.77
N ASN A 13 24.72 -1.52 -7.53
CA ASN A 13 26.15 -1.38 -7.22
C ASN A 13 26.77 -0.09 -7.77
N ASP A 14 25.93 0.89 -8.13
CA ASP A 14 26.41 2.20 -8.62
C ASP A 14 26.89 3.08 -7.46
N ARG A 15 28.21 3.10 -7.26
CA ARG A 15 28.84 3.91 -6.21
C ARG A 15 28.73 5.42 -6.46
N GLU A 16 28.53 5.87 -7.69
CA GLU A 16 28.34 7.29 -7.99
C GLU A 16 26.97 7.74 -7.55
N TYR A 17 25.94 6.91 -7.72
CA TYR A 17 24.63 7.14 -7.18
C TYR A 17 24.66 7.36 -5.65
N LEU A 18 25.27 6.45 -4.90
CA LEU A 18 25.39 6.56 -3.45
C LEU A 18 26.17 7.83 -3.01
N ARG A 19 27.27 8.16 -3.74
CA ARG A 19 28.02 9.41 -3.47
C ARG A 19 27.18 10.66 -3.74
N ALA A 20 26.37 10.64 -4.79
CA ALA A 20 25.44 11.74 -5.10
C ALA A 20 24.41 11.94 -3.98
N LEU A 21 23.81 10.85 -3.48
CA LEU A 21 22.86 10.90 -2.35
C LEU A 21 23.55 11.46 -1.09
N LYS A 22 24.75 10.95 -0.74
CA LYS A 22 25.53 11.51 0.36
C LYS A 22 25.80 13.00 0.17
N GLY A 23 26.16 13.42 -1.06
CA GLY A 23 26.40 14.82 -1.40
C GLY A 23 25.16 15.72 -1.23
N PHE A 24 23.95 15.21 -1.35
CA PHE A 24 22.73 15.95 -1.02
C PHE A 24 22.61 16.15 0.49
N TRP A 25 22.89 15.12 1.30
CA TRP A 25 22.92 15.25 2.76
C TRP A 25 23.99 16.24 3.24
N ASP A 26 25.20 16.15 2.71
CA ASP A 26 26.30 17.09 3.04
C ASP A 26 25.91 18.55 2.74
N LYS A 27 25.14 18.78 1.68
CA LYS A 27 24.67 20.13 1.29
C LYS A 27 23.44 20.60 2.05
N SER A 28 22.71 19.71 2.74
CA SER A 28 21.50 20.07 3.48
C SER A 28 21.76 20.93 4.72
N GLY A 29 23.01 20.99 5.20
CA GLY A 29 23.39 21.67 6.43
C GLY A 29 23.08 20.88 7.71
N LEU A 30 22.64 19.62 7.60
CA LEU A 30 22.41 18.73 8.74
C LEU A 30 23.71 18.08 9.19
N GLU A 31 24.17 18.42 10.38
CA GLU A 31 25.37 17.84 11.02
C GLU A 31 24.97 16.61 11.85
N VAL A 32 24.64 15.50 11.18
CA VAL A 32 24.26 14.22 11.81
C VAL A 32 25.05 13.06 11.21
N PRO A 33 25.37 12.02 12.00
CA PRO A 33 25.98 10.82 11.46
C PRO A 33 25.08 10.17 10.41
N LEU A 34 25.67 9.78 9.28
CA LEU A 34 25.00 9.02 8.22
C LEU A 34 25.24 7.52 8.40
N TYR A 35 24.33 6.69 7.89
CA TYR A 35 24.52 5.26 7.79
C TYR A 35 23.90 4.71 6.50
N THR A 36 24.37 3.56 6.07
CA THR A 36 23.73 2.71 5.05
C THR A 36 23.21 1.45 5.72
N ALA A 37 22.15 0.87 5.16
CA ALA A 37 21.52 -0.34 5.68
C ALA A 37 21.50 -1.38 4.57
N ASP A 38 22.13 -2.53 4.79
CA ASP A 38 22.28 -3.60 3.79
C ASP A 38 22.29 -4.97 4.46
N GLY A 39 21.92 -6.01 3.71
CA GLY A 39 22.08 -7.39 4.13
C GLY A 39 23.56 -7.73 4.43
N ALA A 40 23.80 -8.57 5.41
CA ALA A 40 25.14 -8.88 5.97
C ALA A 40 26.05 -9.74 5.07
N THR A 41 25.80 -9.79 3.76
CA THR A 41 26.69 -10.51 2.83
C THR A 41 27.81 -9.60 2.32
N PRO A 42 29.01 -10.13 2.03
CA PRO A 42 30.13 -9.33 1.49
C PRO A 42 29.73 -8.50 0.27
N TYR A 43 29.01 -9.08 -0.67
CA TYR A 43 28.57 -8.41 -1.89
C TYR A 43 27.63 -7.23 -1.59
N MET A 44 26.60 -7.43 -0.76
CA MET A 44 25.63 -6.37 -0.43
C MET A 44 26.31 -5.22 0.31
N LEU A 45 27.14 -5.54 1.31
CA LEU A 45 27.89 -4.54 2.07
C LEU A 45 28.87 -3.74 1.19
N GLU A 46 29.58 -4.40 0.26
CA GLU A 46 30.49 -3.71 -0.68
C GLU A 46 29.74 -2.81 -1.66
N ALA A 47 28.57 -3.25 -2.14
CA ALA A 47 27.78 -2.51 -3.12
C ALA A 47 26.99 -1.35 -2.48
N GLY A 48 26.45 -1.53 -1.25
CA GLY A 48 25.57 -0.59 -0.58
C GLY A 48 26.26 0.43 0.34
N SER A 49 27.44 0.12 0.87
CA SER A 49 28.08 1.01 1.85
C SER A 49 28.78 2.23 1.26
N ILE A 50 28.86 3.31 2.06
CA ILE A 50 29.51 4.57 1.72
C ILE A 50 30.68 4.83 2.69
N PRO A 51 31.88 5.20 2.19
CA PRO A 51 33.00 5.51 3.07
C PRO A 51 32.67 6.57 4.12
N GLY A 52 32.95 6.27 5.39
CA GLY A 52 32.74 7.16 6.53
C GLY A 52 31.32 7.17 7.10
N ALA A 53 30.37 6.51 6.49
CA ALA A 53 29.05 6.26 7.07
C ALA A 53 29.09 5.04 8.02
N ALA A 54 28.23 5.01 9.02
CA ALA A 54 28.02 3.81 9.84
C ALA A 54 27.38 2.71 8.99
N ILE A 55 27.58 1.45 9.38
CA ILE A 55 26.97 0.29 8.69
C ILE A 55 25.82 -0.24 9.53
N GLY A 56 24.63 -0.19 8.94
CA GLY A 56 23.45 -0.92 9.38
C GLY A 56 23.40 -2.29 8.73
N LEU A 57 23.04 -3.30 9.51
CA LEU A 57 22.86 -4.69 9.06
C LEU A 57 21.38 -5.04 9.08
N ASP A 58 20.87 -5.65 8.00
CA ASP A 58 19.45 -5.96 7.80
C ASP A 58 19.23 -7.46 7.48
N PRO A 59 19.03 -8.32 8.51
CA PRO A 59 19.42 -8.10 9.89
C PRO A 59 20.89 -8.47 10.16
N GLY A 60 21.39 -8.05 11.33
CA GLY A 60 22.67 -8.52 11.87
C GLY A 60 22.44 -9.12 13.25
N THR A 61 22.47 -10.46 13.37
CA THR A 61 22.06 -11.15 14.60
C THR A 61 23.08 -12.18 15.10
N ASN A 62 24.31 -12.16 14.55
CA ASN A 62 25.38 -13.08 14.95
C ASN A 62 26.78 -12.49 14.71
N ASP A 63 27.80 -13.12 15.30
CA ASP A 63 29.19 -12.67 15.22
C ASP A 63 29.70 -12.56 13.78
N LYS A 64 29.28 -13.46 12.89
CA LYS A 64 29.75 -13.49 11.50
C LYS A 64 29.29 -12.22 10.74
N ASP A 65 28.06 -11.79 10.92
CA ASP A 65 27.49 -10.62 10.27
C ASP A 65 28.24 -9.35 10.68
N PHE A 66 28.48 -9.19 11.98
CA PHE A 66 29.22 -8.04 12.50
C PHE A 66 30.70 -8.06 12.10
N ALA A 67 31.35 -9.23 12.13
CA ALA A 67 32.74 -9.36 11.72
C ALA A 67 32.96 -9.03 10.23
N GLU A 68 31.99 -9.38 9.37
CA GLU A 68 32.07 -9.05 7.94
C GLU A 68 31.98 -7.53 7.72
N ALA A 69 31.03 -6.85 8.36
CA ALA A 69 30.89 -5.41 8.27
C ALA A 69 32.12 -4.67 8.83
N GLU A 70 32.64 -5.10 9.99
CA GLU A 70 33.85 -4.53 10.62
C GLU A 70 35.11 -4.75 9.76
N ARG A 71 35.17 -5.86 9.02
CA ARG A 71 36.25 -6.14 8.05
C ARG A 71 36.22 -5.17 6.89
N LEU A 72 35.03 -4.86 6.37
CA LEU A 72 34.83 -3.96 5.24
C LEU A 72 35.16 -2.51 5.59
N ALA A 73 34.69 -2.03 6.73
CA ALA A 73 34.81 -0.62 7.13
C ALA A 73 35.29 -0.48 8.59
N ARG A 74 36.61 -0.55 8.75
CA ARG A 74 37.24 -0.39 10.07
C ARG A 74 37.04 1.03 10.62
N GLY A 75 36.64 1.11 11.88
CA GLY A 75 36.57 2.37 12.62
C GLY A 75 35.25 3.13 12.44
N VAL A 76 34.27 2.56 11.76
CA VAL A 76 32.89 3.10 11.75
C VAL A 76 31.99 2.27 12.65
N PRO A 77 30.92 2.85 13.23
CA PRO A 77 29.94 2.07 13.99
C PRO A 77 29.25 1.03 13.10
N VAL A 78 29.01 -0.16 13.66
CA VAL A 78 28.21 -1.24 13.07
C VAL A 78 27.07 -1.58 14.03
N PHE A 79 25.84 -1.67 13.52
CA PHE A 79 24.66 -2.00 14.33
C PHE A 79 23.62 -2.77 13.52
N CYS A 80 22.72 -3.47 14.17
CA CYS A 80 21.56 -4.06 13.52
C CYS A 80 20.54 -2.95 13.24
N SER A 81 20.39 -2.50 12.01
CA SER A 81 19.50 -1.40 11.64
C SER A 81 18.05 -1.85 11.48
N GLU A 82 17.85 -3.10 11.07
CA GLU A 82 16.52 -3.69 10.94
C GLU A 82 16.47 -5.07 11.59
N LEU A 83 15.94 -5.13 12.80
CA LEU A 83 15.60 -6.39 13.46
C LEU A 83 14.09 -6.60 13.34
N TYR A 84 13.67 -7.71 12.74
CA TYR A 84 12.30 -7.94 12.28
C TYR A 84 11.44 -8.70 13.30
N PRO A 85 10.58 -8.01 14.09
CA PRO A 85 9.63 -8.70 15.00
C PRO A 85 8.41 -9.27 14.27
N GLY A 86 8.19 -8.90 13.03
CA GLY A 86 7.06 -9.27 12.19
C GLY A 86 7.39 -9.15 10.70
N TRP A 87 6.36 -9.08 9.86
CA TRP A 87 6.51 -8.88 8.42
C TRP A 87 5.28 -8.22 7.81
N LEU A 88 5.45 -7.63 6.63
CA LEU A 88 4.36 -7.06 5.83
C LEU A 88 3.44 -8.16 5.25
N THR A 89 2.23 -7.77 4.86
CA THR A 89 1.22 -8.69 4.33
C THR A 89 0.69 -8.21 2.98
N HIS A 90 0.52 -9.14 2.05
CA HIS A 90 -0.03 -8.86 0.72
C HIS A 90 -1.52 -9.25 0.63
N TRP A 91 -2.22 -8.61 -0.30
CA TRP A 91 -3.60 -9.00 -0.63
C TRP A 91 -3.66 -10.44 -1.15
N GLY A 92 -4.60 -11.23 -0.61
CA GLY A 92 -4.82 -12.62 -0.99
C GLY A 92 -3.92 -13.64 -0.28
N GLU A 93 -3.08 -13.19 0.64
CA GLU A 93 -2.25 -14.03 1.51
C GLU A 93 -2.79 -14.03 2.94
N PRO A 94 -2.46 -15.03 3.77
CA PRO A 94 -2.72 -14.94 5.21
C PRO A 94 -1.96 -13.77 5.85
N TRP A 95 -2.45 -13.26 7.00
CA TRP A 95 -1.67 -12.31 7.80
C TRP A 95 -0.28 -12.87 8.12
N ALA A 96 0.76 -12.12 7.81
CA ALA A 96 2.10 -12.45 8.24
C ALA A 96 2.17 -12.39 9.77
N ARG A 97 2.69 -13.44 10.38
CA ARG A 97 2.88 -13.55 11.84
C ARG A 97 4.25 -14.15 12.13
N VAL A 98 5.00 -13.50 12.98
CA VAL A 98 6.29 -13.98 13.50
C VAL A 98 6.11 -14.28 14.97
N LYS A 99 6.37 -15.53 15.38
CA LYS A 99 6.22 -15.90 16.78
C LYS A 99 7.25 -15.18 17.65
N THR A 100 6.81 -14.76 18.83
CA THR A 100 7.67 -14.08 19.79
C THR A 100 8.92 -14.91 20.13
N GLU A 101 8.78 -16.24 20.22
CA GLU A 101 9.85 -17.19 20.53
C GLU A 101 10.89 -17.31 19.39
N GLU A 102 10.53 -16.96 18.17
CA GLU A 102 11.44 -16.96 17.01
C GLU A 102 12.26 -15.68 16.96
N PHE A 103 11.70 -14.55 17.36
CA PHE A 103 12.34 -13.24 17.34
C PHE A 103 13.20 -12.92 18.58
N LEU A 104 12.75 -13.29 19.79
CA LEU A 104 13.44 -12.93 21.04
C LEU A 104 14.88 -13.44 21.16
N PRO A 105 15.27 -14.62 20.63
CA PRO A 105 16.67 -15.07 20.68
C PRO A 105 17.64 -14.10 20.02
N ASP A 106 17.29 -13.53 18.88
CA ASP A 106 18.12 -12.57 18.14
C ASP A 106 18.29 -11.27 18.93
N LEU A 107 17.20 -10.73 19.47
CA LEU A 107 17.25 -9.56 20.34
C LEU A 107 18.11 -9.82 21.58
N ARG A 108 17.98 -10.99 22.18
CA ARG A 108 18.79 -11.37 23.35
C ARG A 108 20.27 -11.43 22.99
N TRP A 109 20.61 -12.05 21.86
CA TRP A 109 22.00 -12.12 21.41
C TRP A 109 22.62 -10.73 21.24
N LEU A 110 21.90 -9.79 20.63
CA LEU A 110 22.34 -8.39 20.46
C LEU A 110 22.61 -7.73 21.82
N LEU A 111 21.71 -7.90 22.78
CA LEU A 111 21.85 -7.33 24.13
C LEU A 111 23.02 -7.95 24.88
N GLU A 112 23.19 -9.27 24.84
CA GLU A 112 24.27 -10.01 25.51
C GLU A 112 25.66 -9.64 24.97
N ASN A 113 25.74 -9.30 23.67
CA ASN A 113 26.96 -8.91 22.99
C ASN A 113 27.16 -7.39 22.89
N GLY A 114 26.32 -6.58 23.56
CA GLY A 114 26.45 -5.13 23.63
C GLY A 114 26.32 -4.46 22.26
N LYS A 115 25.59 -5.06 21.32
CA LYS A 115 25.34 -4.52 20.00
C LYS A 115 24.14 -3.58 20.03
N SER A 116 24.22 -2.47 19.29
CA SER A 116 23.10 -1.55 19.09
C SER A 116 22.14 -2.13 18.04
N PHE A 117 20.85 -1.82 18.18
CA PHE A 117 19.83 -2.29 17.26
C PHE A 117 18.68 -1.29 17.09
N SER A 118 17.92 -1.46 16.03
CA SER A 118 16.63 -0.83 15.75
C SER A 118 15.62 -1.89 15.33
N LEU A 119 14.40 -1.81 15.84
CA LEU A 119 13.33 -2.73 15.44
C LEU A 119 12.63 -2.20 14.17
N TYR A 120 12.52 -3.02 13.17
CA TYR A 120 11.73 -2.76 11.98
C TYR A 120 10.63 -3.82 11.82
N MET A 121 9.39 -3.51 12.18
CA MET A 121 8.89 -2.27 12.77
C MET A 121 8.64 -2.43 14.26
N PHE A 122 8.87 -1.37 15.03
CA PHE A 122 8.38 -1.30 16.41
C PHE A 122 6.87 -0.96 16.44
N HIS A 123 6.45 -0.09 15.52
CA HIS A 123 5.06 0.24 15.19
C HIS A 123 4.97 0.40 13.67
N GLY A 124 4.20 -0.43 13.00
CA GLY A 124 4.08 -0.39 11.55
C GLY A 124 3.17 0.74 11.04
N GLY A 125 1.99 0.86 11.62
CA GLY A 125 1.00 1.88 11.25
C GLY A 125 0.13 1.48 10.06
N THR A 126 -0.29 2.47 9.27
CA THR A 126 -1.26 2.32 8.18
C THR A 126 -0.78 3.00 6.91
N ASN A 127 -0.85 2.33 5.79
CA ASN A 127 -0.66 2.88 4.45
C ASN A 127 -1.92 3.60 3.98
N PHE A 128 -2.24 4.74 4.59
CA PHE A 128 -3.43 5.51 4.23
C PHE A 128 -3.45 5.90 2.75
N GLY A 129 -4.65 6.05 2.22
CA GLY A 129 -4.84 6.49 0.84
C GLY A 129 -4.35 5.49 -0.19
N PHE A 130 -3.48 5.92 -1.07
CA PHE A 130 -2.89 5.11 -2.13
C PHE A 130 -1.41 4.81 -1.89
N THR A 131 -0.94 4.91 -0.64
CA THR A 131 0.50 4.85 -0.31
C THR A 131 1.04 3.45 -0.10
N ALA A 132 0.17 2.42 0.03
CA ALA A 132 0.61 1.03 0.10
C ALA A 132 1.50 0.67 -1.10
N GLY A 133 2.58 -0.05 -0.84
CA GLY A 133 3.52 -0.53 -1.85
C GLY A 133 3.16 -1.88 -2.44
N ALA A 134 4.14 -2.52 -3.05
CA ALA A 134 4.06 -3.88 -3.56
C ALA A 134 5.44 -4.53 -3.62
N ASN A 135 5.49 -5.86 -3.54
CA ASN A 135 6.66 -6.64 -3.90
C ASN A 135 6.46 -7.35 -5.24
N PHE A 136 7.56 -7.85 -5.79
CA PHE A 136 7.56 -8.74 -6.95
C PHE A 136 8.66 -9.78 -6.77
N SER A 137 8.27 -11.01 -6.50
CA SER A 137 9.18 -12.15 -6.49
C SER A 137 9.06 -12.95 -7.80
N ASP A 138 8.04 -13.78 -7.89
CA ASP A 138 7.61 -14.50 -9.10
C ASP A 138 6.33 -13.91 -9.71
N LYS A 139 5.60 -13.13 -8.94
CA LYS A 139 4.36 -12.45 -9.31
C LYS A 139 4.25 -11.09 -8.63
N TYR A 140 3.33 -10.28 -9.08
CA TYR A 140 2.97 -9.00 -8.45
C TYR A 140 2.18 -9.24 -7.16
N GLN A 141 2.65 -8.67 -6.05
CA GLN A 141 2.12 -8.86 -4.71
C GLN A 141 1.88 -7.48 -4.05
N PRO A 142 0.68 -6.89 -4.23
CA PRO A 142 0.36 -5.59 -3.61
C PRO A 142 0.12 -5.75 -2.11
N ASP A 143 0.68 -4.81 -1.34
CA ASP A 143 0.53 -4.75 0.11
C ASP A 143 -0.91 -4.38 0.50
N VAL A 144 -1.37 -4.92 1.63
CA VAL A 144 -2.63 -4.49 2.25
C VAL A 144 -2.50 -3.04 2.75
N THR A 145 -3.63 -2.43 3.09
CA THR A 145 -3.64 -1.06 3.62
C THR A 145 -3.02 -0.99 5.02
N SER A 146 -3.30 -1.96 5.88
CA SER A 146 -2.67 -2.03 7.19
C SER A 146 -1.19 -2.36 7.07
N TYR A 147 -0.36 -1.62 7.78
CA TYR A 147 1.03 -1.99 7.98
C TYR A 147 1.26 -2.38 9.45
N ASP A 148 0.30 -3.15 10.02
CA ASP A 148 0.37 -3.67 11.40
C ASP A 148 1.68 -4.41 11.65
N TYR A 149 2.17 -5.13 10.66
CA TYR A 149 3.49 -5.78 10.64
C TYR A 149 3.64 -6.88 11.69
N ASP A 150 2.58 -7.22 12.42
CA ASP A 150 2.69 -8.03 13.64
C ASP A 150 3.73 -7.45 14.64
N ALA A 151 3.77 -6.12 14.69
CA ALA A 151 4.77 -5.34 15.44
C ALA A 151 4.53 -5.39 16.96
N PRO A 152 5.51 -4.95 17.78
CA PRO A 152 5.32 -4.79 19.22
C PRO A 152 4.18 -3.85 19.62
N LEU A 153 3.95 -2.78 18.87
CA LEU A 153 2.74 -1.97 18.95
C LEU A 153 1.83 -2.27 17.76
N ASP A 154 0.53 -2.47 18.02
CA ASP A 154 -0.45 -2.65 16.94
C ASP A 154 -0.67 -1.36 16.12
N GLU A 155 -1.47 -1.45 15.06
CA GLU A 155 -1.75 -0.33 14.14
C GLU A 155 -2.28 0.93 14.86
N ALA A 156 -3.01 0.77 15.98
CA ALA A 156 -3.48 1.86 16.82
C ALA A 156 -2.47 2.32 17.89
N GLY A 157 -1.26 1.77 17.92
CA GLY A 157 -0.20 2.09 18.89
C GLY A 157 -0.38 1.41 20.25
N ARG A 158 -1.21 0.38 20.38
CA ARG A 158 -1.44 -0.34 21.64
C ARG A 158 -0.39 -1.44 21.83
N PRO A 159 0.12 -1.64 23.06
CA PRO A 159 1.08 -2.71 23.35
C PRO A 159 0.49 -4.10 23.09
N THR A 160 1.21 -4.92 22.32
CA THR A 160 0.89 -6.33 22.06
C THR A 160 1.59 -7.25 23.10
N PRO A 161 1.27 -8.56 23.14
CA PRO A 161 2.04 -9.52 23.93
C PRO A 161 3.54 -9.53 23.55
N LYS A 162 3.87 -9.26 22.29
CA LYS A 162 5.26 -9.14 21.82
C LYS A 162 5.99 -7.95 22.46
N TYR A 163 5.31 -6.81 22.58
CA TYR A 163 5.83 -5.66 23.31
C TYR A 163 6.15 -6.02 24.77
N ALA A 164 5.24 -6.71 25.47
CA ALA A 164 5.46 -7.13 26.84
C ALA A 164 6.68 -8.03 26.98
N ALA A 165 6.84 -9.01 26.08
CA ALA A 165 7.98 -9.93 26.07
C ALA A 165 9.33 -9.21 25.81
N ILE A 166 9.35 -8.25 24.90
CA ILE A 166 10.52 -7.39 24.65
C ILE A 166 10.86 -6.57 25.89
N ARG A 167 9.85 -5.94 26.50
CA ARG A 167 10.03 -5.14 27.72
C ARG A 167 10.61 -5.97 28.88
N ASP A 168 10.11 -7.19 29.07
CA ASP A 168 10.60 -8.12 30.11
C ASP A 168 12.03 -8.55 29.82
N LEU A 169 12.42 -8.73 28.59
CA LEU A 169 13.81 -9.01 28.20
C LEU A 169 14.70 -7.80 28.49
N LEU A 170 14.32 -6.61 28.03
CA LEU A 170 15.09 -5.37 28.23
C LEU A 170 15.28 -5.03 29.72
N ALA A 171 14.30 -5.34 30.56
CA ALA A 171 14.41 -5.11 32.02
C ALA A 171 15.60 -5.84 32.65
N ARG A 172 16.02 -7.00 32.10
CA ARG A 172 17.14 -7.79 32.59
C ARG A 172 18.52 -7.18 32.30
N PHE A 173 18.57 -6.29 31.28
CA PHE A 173 19.80 -5.61 30.85
C PHE A 173 19.90 -4.18 31.35
N GLN A 174 18.92 -3.72 32.15
CA GLN A 174 18.99 -2.38 32.75
C GLN A 174 20.13 -2.26 33.76
N PRO A 175 20.76 -1.09 33.85
CA PRO A 175 21.70 -0.81 34.93
C PRO A 175 21.06 -1.07 36.31
N ARG A 176 21.87 -1.50 37.28
CA ARG A 176 21.38 -1.81 38.62
C ARG A 176 20.63 -0.62 39.24
N GLY A 177 19.37 -0.81 39.59
CA GLY A 177 18.50 0.21 40.18
C GLY A 177 17.73 1.07 39.16
N ALA A 178 17.99 0.96 37.85
CA ALA A 178 17.18 1.57 36.85
C ALA A 178 15.85 0.81 36.65
N LYS A 179 14.79 1.54 36.35
CA LYS A 179 13.48 0.98 36.02
C LYS A 179 13.08 1.46 34.64
N LEU A 180 12.41 0.61 33.86
CA LEU A 180 11.74 1.03 32.64
C LEU A 180 10.57 1.96 33.00
N PRO A 181 10.31 3.00 32.19
CA PRO A 181 9.16 3.89 32.40
C PRO A 181 7.84 3.11 32.41
N ASP A 182 6.84 3.62 33.10
CA ASP A 182 5.49 3.08 33.06
C ASP A 182 4.89 3.23 31.65
N LEU A 183 3.92 2.36 31.33
CA LEU A 183 3.20 2.49 30.06
C LEU A 183 2.27 3.70 30.12
N PRO A 184 2.14 4.46 29.00
CA PRO A 184 1.13 5.50 28.93
C PRO A 184 -0.29 4.90 28.97
N GLU A 185 -1.26 5.73 29.34
CA GLU A 185 -2.66 5.34 29.25
C GLU A 185 -3.05 5.04 27.77
N PRO A 186 -3.80 3.97 27.52
CA PRO A 186 -4.24 3.64 26.17
C PRO A 186 -5.10 4.76 25.55
N LEU A 187 -4.94 5.00 24.26
CA LEU A 187 -5.83 5.90 23.52
C LEU A 187 -7.26 5.33 23.51
N PRO A 188 -8.29 6.21 23.58
CA PRO A 188 -9.67 5.76 23.50
C PRO A 188 -9.96 5.04 22.19
N VAL A 189 -10.68 3.93 22.28
CA VAL A 189 -11.27 3.23 21.13
C VAL A 189 -12.77 3.25 21.23
N LEU A 190 -13.44 3.22 20.07
CA LEU A 190 -14.91 3.24 20.03
C LEU A 190 -15.47 2.29 18.96
N THR A 191 -16.74 1.97 19.12
CA THR A 191 -17.52 1.30 18.08
C THR A 191 -18.37 2.31 17.33
N VAL A 192 -18.48 2.14 16.00
CA VAL A 192 -19.39 2.94 15.18
C VAL A 192 -20.63 2.09 14.91
N PRO A 193 -21.85 2.63 15.12
CA PRO A 193 -23.08 1.94 14.76
C PRO A 193 -23.11 1.60 13.26
N THR A 194 -23.92 0.63 12.89
CA THR A 194 -24.15 0.28 11.49
C THR A 194 -24.56 1.50 10.66
N VAL A 195 -23.78 1.79 9.63
CA VAL A 195 -24.00 2.89 8.69
C VAL A 195 -24.63 2.36 7.42
N GLU A 196 -25.77 2.92 7.06
CA GLU A 196 -26.48 2.64 5.82
C GLU A 196 -26.13 3.67 4.75
N PHE A 197 -26.07 3.22 3.51
CA PHE A 197 -25.72 4.04 2.35
C PHE A 197 -26.96 4.27 1.48
N ALA A 198 -27.50 5.47 1.52
CA ALA A 198 -28.74 5.82 0.81
C ALA A 198 -28.52 6.55 -0.52
N GLU A 199 -27.31 7.01 -0.78
CA GLU A 199 -26.98 7.85 -1.93
C GLU A 199 -25.80 7.30 -2.72
N THR A 200 -25.90 7.42 -4.05
CA THR A 200 -24.89 6.92 -4.97
C THR A 200 -24.44 7.98 -5.97
N ALA A 201 -23.20 7.88 -6.44
CA ALA A 201 -22.65 8.69 -7.54
C ALA A 201 -21.81 7.77 -8.44
N PRO A 202 -22.31 7.33 -9.61
CA PRO A 202 -21.53 6.52 -10.54
C PRO A 202 -20.32 7.26 -11.08
N VAL A 203 -19.14 6.63 -11.11
CA VAL A 203 -17.90 7.26 -11.61
C VAL A 203 -18.03 7.72 -13.06
N PHE A 204 -18.76 6.98 -13.86
CA PHE A 204 -18.97 7.28 -15.29
C PHE A 204 -19.80 8.54 -15.56
N ASP A 205 -20.53 9.04 -14.57
CA ASP A 205 -21.27 10.31 -14.67
C ASP A 205 -20.44 11.52 -14.24
N HIS A 206 -19.22 11.27 -13.71
CA HIS A 206 -18.33 12.28 -13.15
C HIS A 206 -16.96 12.30 -13.83
N LEU A 207 -16.90 11.80 -15.09
CA LEU A 207 -15.67 11.80 -15.86
C LEU A 207 -15.21 13.24 -16.16
N PRO A 208 -13.92 13.55 -16.05
CA PRO A 208 -13.37 14.84 -16.50
C PRO A 208 -13.40 14.94 -18.02
N GLN A 209 -12.90 16.04 -18.56
CA GLN A 209 -12.70 16.15 -20.01
C GLN A 209 -11.63 15.13 -20.47
N PRO A 210 -11.88 14.39 -21.56
CA PRO A 210 -10.96 13.36 -22.02
C PRO A 210 -9.69 13.95 -22.64
N ILE A 211 -8.59 13.26 -22.42
CA ILE A 211 -7.34 13.47 -23.13
C ILE A 211 -7.31 12.48 -24.31
N ARG A 212 -7.31 12.98 -25.56
CA ARG A 212 -7.30 12.12 -26.73
C ARG A 212 -5.90 11.69 -27.12
N ARG A 213 -5.71 10.39 -27.35
CA ARG A 213 -4.45 9.77 -27.73
C ARG A 213 -4.67 8.70 -28.80
N PRO A 214 -3.70 8.48 -29.71
CA PRO A 214 -3.81 7.37 -30.68
C PRO A 214 -3.74 6.00 -29.98
N GLN A 215 -2.93 5.85 -28.93
CA GLN A 215 -2.80 4.63 -28.12
C GLN A 215 -2.95 4.97 -26.63
N PRO A 216 -3.29 3.99 -25.78
CA PRO A 216 -3.24 4.18 -24.34
C PRO A 216 -1.80 4.45 -23.90
N GLY A 217 -1.63 4.91 -22.69
CA GLY A 217 -0.32 5.15 -22.08
C GLY A 217 -0.42 5.07 -20.57
N PRO A 218 0.72 5.02 -19.88
CA PRO A 218 0.74 4.95 -18.44
C PRO A 218 0.15 6.21 -17.80
N MET A 219 -0.42 6.06 -16.64
CA MET A 219 -1.07 7.09 -15.82
C MET A 219 -0.19 8.33 -15.65
N GLU A 220 1.12 8.13 -15.47
CA GLU A 220 2.11 9.20 -15.30
C GLU A 220 2.23 10.11 -16.54
N SER A 221 1.94 9.61 -17.73
CA SER A 221 1.91 10.41 -18.96
C SER A 221 0.76 11.42 -19.00
N TYR A 222 -0.16 11.33 -18.05
CA TYR A 222 -1.32 12.21 -17.90
C TYR A 222 -1.25 13.04 -16.61
N GLY A 223 -0.07 13.08 -15.97
CA GLY A 223 0.16 13.85 -14.74
C GLY A 223 -0.44 13.23 -13.47
N GLN A 224 -0.77 11.94 -13.49
CA GLN A 224 -1.36 11.23 -12.37
C GLN A 224 -0.44 10.09 -11.91
N SER A 225 -0.33 9.87 -10.60
CA SER A 225 0.57 8.85 -10.03
C SER A 225 -0.15 7.76 -9.22
N SER A 226 -1.42 7.96 -8.90
CA SER A 226 -2.23 7.04 -8.06
C SER A 226 -3.73 7.20 -8.38
N GLY A 227 -4.56 6.35 -7.78
CA GLY A 227 -6.00 6.37 -7.99
C GLY A 227 -6.43 5.49 -9.15
N PHE A 228 -7.32 6.01 -10.00
CA PHE A 228 -7.91 5.25 -11.10
C PHE A 228 -7.74 6.00 -12.41
N ILE A 229 -7.83 5.28 -13.53
CA ILE A 229 -7.80 5.87 -14.86
C ILE A 229 -8.74 5.09 -15.79
N LEU A 230 -9.56 5.81 -16.55
CA LEU A 230 -10.46 5.19 -17.52
C LEU A 230 -9.92 5.41 -18.94
N TYR A 231 -9.84 4.33 -19.68
CA TYR A 231 -9.53 4.32 -21.11
C TYR A 231 -10.77 3.94 -21.90
N ARG A 232 -11.20 4.80 -22.82
CA ARG A 232 -12.36 4.59 -23.70
C ARG A 232 -11.93 4.58 -25.16
N THR A 233 -12.42 3.62 -25.92
CA THR A 233 -12.27 3.62 -27.40
C THR A 233 -13.52 3.12 -28.09
N LYS A 234 -13.64 3.43 -29.39
CA LYS A 234 -14.69 2.88 -30.25
C LYS A 234 -14.24 1.56 -30.85
N LEU A 235 -15.16 0.61 -30.91
CA LEU A 235 -14.94 -0.68 -31.55
C LEU A 235 -15.34 -0.59 -33.04
N TRP A 236 -14.37 -0.80 -33.91
CA TRP A 236 -14.57 -0.81 -35.35
C TRP A 236 -14.40 -2.22 -35.91
N GLY A 237 -15.12 -2.56 -36.99
CA GLY A 237 -15.00 -3.85 -37.66
C GLY A 237 -15.48 -5.02 -36.80
N ARG A 238 -14.58 -5.93 -36.43
CA ARG A 238 -14.88 -7.10 -35.57
C ARG A 238 -14.94 -6.65 -34.13
N ARG A 239 -16.14 -6.63 -33.54
CA ARG A 239 -16.45 -6.02 -32.23
C ARG A 239 -16.62 -7.04 -31.09
N SER A 240 -16.21 -8.30 -31.32
CA SER A 240 -16.27 -9.40 -30.35
C SER A 240 -15.06 -10.31 -30.49
N GLY A 241 -14.72 -11.06 -29.45
CA GLY A 241 -13.62 -12.00 -29.40
C GLY A 241 -12.60 -11.66 -28.33
N LYS A 242 -11.39 -12.17 -28.43
CA LYS A 242 -10.38 -12.04 -27.39
C LYS A 242 -9.81 -10.63 -27.31
N LEU A 243 -10.10 -9.93 -26.20
CA LEU A 243 -9.46 -8.69 -25.80
C LEU A 243 -8.19 -9.03 -25.01
N VAL A 244 -7.06 -8.45 -25.38
CA VAL A 244 -5.80 -8.54 -24.64
C VAL A 244 -5.33 -7.14 -24.26
N VAL A 245 -5.07 -6.93 -22.98
CA VAL A 245 -4.45 -5.72 -22.44
C VAL A 245 -3.01 -6.07 -22.11
N THR A 246 -2.10 -5.69 -22.98
CA THR A 246 -0.68 -5.96 -22.79
C THR A 246 -0.12 -5.02 -21.73
N ASP A 247 0.58 -5.58 -20.74
CA ASP A 247 1.24 -4.84 -19.67
C ASP A 247 0.27 -3.95 -18.88
N LEU A 248 -0.75 -4.60 -18.30
CA LEU A 248 -1.73 -3.95 -17.40
C LEU A 248 -1.15 -3.79 -15.99
N HIS A 249 -1.23 -2.58 -15.44
CA HIS A 249 -0.84 -2.19 -14.09
C HIS A 249 -1.97 -1.41 -13.39
N ASP A 250 -2.90 -2.00 -12.57
CA ASP A 250 -2.77 -3.37 -12.03
C ASP A 250 -4.08 -4.17 -12.14
N TYR A 251 -5.25 -3.55 -11.83
CA TYR A 251 -6.57 -4.20 -11.84
C TYR A 251 -7.53 -3.44 -12.75
N ALA A 252 -8.04 -4.09 -13.76
CA ALA A 252 -8.96 -3.47 -14.72
C ALA A 252 -10.37 -4.07 -14.65
N THR A 253 -11.39 -3.22 -14.65
CA THR A 253 -12.76 -3.60 -14.95
C THR A 253 -13.10 -3.18 -16.37
N VAL A 254 -13.69 -4.08 -17.15
CA VAL A 254 -13.95 -3.90 -18.58
C VAL A 254 -15.44 -3.84 -18.86
N PHE A 255 -15.84 -2.87 -19.67
CA PHE A 255 -17.23 -2.66 -20.07
C PHE A 255 -17.34 -2.49 -21.58
N ALA A 256 -18.43 -2.99 -22.16
CA ALA A 256 -18.81 -2.69 -23.54
C ALA A 256 -20.22 -2.10 -23.56
N ASP A 257 -20.38 -0.93 -24.19
CA ASP A 257 -21.62 -0.13 -24.17
C ASP A 257 -22.25 0.01 -22.78
N GLY A 258 -21.37 0.24 -21.77
CA GLY A 258 -21.76 0.36 -20.37
C GLY A 258 -22.05 -0.96 -19.65
N ARG A 259 -22.11 -2.10 -20.34
CA ARG A 259 -22.29 -3.41 -19.74
C ARG A 259 -20.96 -3.93 -19.20
N TYR A 260 -20.91 -4.30 -17.92
CA TYR A 260 -19.77 -4.95 -17.30
C TYR A 260 -19.53 -6.35 -17.91
N LEU A 261 -18.30 -6.62 -18.34
CA LEU A 261 -17.88 -7.87 -18.95
C LEU A 261 -17.02 -8.76 -18.02
N GLY A 262 -16.27 -8.13 -17.13
CA GLY A 262 -15.36 -8.85 -16.24
C GLY A 262 -14.19 -7.96 -15.79
N ALA A 263 -13.24 -8.58 -15.08
CA ALA A 263 -12.01 -7.93 -14.64
C ALA A 263 -10.78 -8.66 -15.20
N ILE A 264 -9.66 -7.95 -15.23
CA ILE A 264 -8.31 -8.48 -15.53
C ILE A 264 -7.42 -8.12 -14.33
N ASP A 265 -6.83 -9.11 -13.71
CA ASP A 265 -6.13 -8.99 -12.44
C ASP A 265 -4.64 -9.36 -12.59
N ARG A 266 -3.76 -8.36 -12.42
CA ARG A 266 -2.30 -8.54 -12.50
C ARG A 266 -1.77 -9.53 -11.45
N THR A 267 -2.40 -9.61 -10.26
CA THR A 267 -1.96 -10.54 -9.20
C THR A 267 -2.10 -12.00 -9.60
N LYS A 268 -2.99 -12.28 -10.56
CA LYS A 268 -3.20 -13.61 -11.15
C LYS A 268 -2.48 -13.81 -12.47
N GLY A 269 -1.73 -12.80 -12.95
CA GLY A 269 -1.10 -12.84 -14.27
C GLY A 269 -2.09 -12.79 -15.44
N GLU A 270 -3.32 -12.32 -15.19
CA GLU A 270 -4.34 -12.18 -16.23
C GLU A 270 -4.00 -11.02 -17.16
N THR A 271 -4.21 -11.22 -18.45
CA THR A 271 -3.95 -10.20 -19.49
C THR A 271 -5.10 -10.06 -20.49
N SER A 272 -6.15 -10.87 -20.37
CA SER A 272 -7.20 -10.93 -21.39
C SER A 272 -8.54 -11.36 -20.85
N LEU A 273 -9.59 -10.96 -21.59
CA LEU A 273 -10.95 -11.50 -21.44
C LEU A 273 -11.64 -11.56 -22.80
N ASP A 274 -12.77 -12.28 -22.90
CA ASP A 274 -13.55 -12.37 -24.12
C ASP A 274 -14.69 -11.36 -24.16
N ILE A 275 -14.73 -10.55 -25.22
CA ILE A 275 -15.86 -9.69 -25.53
C ILE A 275 -16.92 -10.52 -26.26
N PRO A 276 -18.13 -10.68 -25.72
CA PRO A 276 -19.20 -11.45 -26.35
C PRO A 276 -19.70 -10.76 -27.63
N LYS A 277 -20.37 -11.52 -28.50
CA LYS A 277 -21.16 -10.91 -29.57
C LYS A 277 -22.33 -10.13 -28.98
N GLY A 278 -22.53 -8.90 -29.43
CA GLY A 278 -23.69 -8.07 -29.07
C GLY A 278 -24.65 -7.92 -30.23
N GLU A 279 -25.94 -7.82 -29.93
CA GLU A 279 -26.98 -7.41 -30.86
C GLU A 279 -27.82 -6.30 -30.21
N PRO A 280 -27.69 -5.02 -30.66
CA PRO A 280 -26.81 -4.55 -31.74
C PRO A 280 -25.33 -4.75 -31.49
N ALA A 281 -24.52 -4.63 -32.55
CA ALA A 281 -23.08 -4.77 -32.43
C ALA A 281 -22.50 -3.70 -31.49
N LEU A 282 -21.64 -4.12 -30.57
CA LEU A 282 -21.03 -3.25 -29.56
C LEU A 282 -20.20 -2.11 -30.18
N GLU A 283 -20.29 -0.90 -29.63
CA GLU A 283 -19.68 0.30 -30.21
C GLU A 283 -18.56 0.89 -29.37
N THR A 284 -18.67 0.79 -28.04
CA THR A 284 -17.76 1.44 -27.10
C THR A 284 -17.15 0.42 -26.16
N LEU A 285 -15.84 0.51 -25.96
CA LEU A 285 -15.09 -0.23 -24.94
C LEU A 285 -14.58 0.73 -23.90
N ASP A 286 -14.87 0.44 -22.64
CA ASP A 286 -14.32 1.12 -21.46
C ASP A 286 -13.45 0.15 -20.65
N ILE A 287 -12.27 0.59 -20.25
CA ILE A 287 -11.35 -0.12 -19.37
C ILE A 287 -11.03 0.81 -18.22
N LEU A 288 -11.61 0.56 -17.03
CA LEU A 288 -11.33 1.31 -15.82
C LEU A 288 -10.25 0.58 -15.03
N VAL A 289 -9.09 1.20 -14.88
CA VAL A 289 -7.91 0.62 -14.24
C VAL A 289 -7.69 1.25 -12.89
N GLU A 290 -7.52 0.42 -11.87
CA GLU A 290 -7.00 0.80 -10.55
C GLU A 290 -5.47 0.67 -10.55
N ALA A 291 -4.79 1.74 -10.14
CA ALA A 291 -3.39 1.70 -9.78
C ALA A 291 -3.26 1.20 -8.33
N MET A 292 -2.73 0.01 -8.14
CA MET A 292 -2.41 -0.53 -6.82
C MET A 292 -1.00 -0.11 -6.36
N GLY A 293 -0.44 -0.78 -5.38
CA GLY A 293 0.89 -0.49 -4.86
C GLY A 293 1.98 -0.52 -5.93
N ARG A 294 2.98 0.36 -5.81
CA ARG A 294 4.16 0.32 -6.66
C ARG A 294 5.17 -0.65 -6.09
N ILE A 295 5.86 -1.38 -6.96
CA ILE A 295 6.98 -2.23 -6.56
C ILE A 295 8.05 -1.32 -5.96
N ASN A 296 8.42 -1.57 -4.70
CA ASN A 296 9.32 -0.71 -3.92
C ASN A 296 10.66 -1.38 -3.61
N TYR A 297 10.89 -2.61 -4.08
CA TYR A 297 12.11 -3.36 -3.84
C TYR A 297 12.46 -4.26 -5.03
N GLY A 298 13.77 -4.40 -5.31
CA GLY A 298 14.30 -5.27 -6.36
C GLY A 298 14.45 -4.60 -7.73
N PRO A 299 14.69 -5.38 -8.80
CA PRO A 299 15.06 -4.84 -10.11
C PRO A 299 13.88 -4.21 -10.89
N LEU A 300 12.64 -4.37 -10.43
CA LEU A 300 11.43 -3.91 -11.12
C LEU A 300 10.85 -2.62 -10.54
N LEU A 301 11.68 -1.72 -10.01
CA LEU A 301 11.28 -0.46 -9.41
C LEU A 301 10.58 0.52 -10.37
N ILE A 302 10.79 0.37 -11.68
CA ILE A 302 10.06 1.14 -12.70
C ILE A 302 8.72 0.47 -12.94
N ASP A 303 7.74 0.80 -12.10
CA ASP A 303 6.40 0.22 -12.11
C ASP A 303 5.35 1.30 -12.44
N ARG A 304 5.29 1.74 -13.69
CA ARG A 304 4.29 2.71 -14.17
C ARG A 304 2.91 2.10 -14.15
N LYS A 305 1.88 2.92 -13.91
CA LYS A 305 0.50 2.47 -13.68
C LYS A 305 -0.42 2.71 -14.88
N GLY A 306 -1.50 1.95 -14.96
CA GLY A 306 -2.44 2.00 -16.06
C GLY A 306 -2.16 0.96 -17.15
N ILE A 307 -2.39 1.31 -18.43
CA ILE A 307 -2.04 0.48 -19.58
C ILE A 307 -0.73 1.02 -20.16
N THR A 308 0.35 0.26 -20.01
CA THR A 308 1.70 0.75 -20.31
C THR A 308 2.20 0.36 -21.71
N ASP A 309 1.52 -0.57 -22.39
CA ASP A 309 1.80 -0.93 -23.79
C ASP A 309 0.53 -0.74 -24.65
N ARG A 310 -0.16 -1.80 -25.04
CA ARG A 310 -1.26 -1.73 -26.01
C ARG A 310 -2.45 -2.60 -25.63
N VAL A 311 -3.57 -2.31 -26.30
CA VAL A 311 -4.78 -3.14 -26.23
C VAL A 311 -5.08 -3.69 -27.63
N THR A 312 -5.35 -4.98 -27.71
CA THR A 312 -5.73 -5.64 -28.97
C THR A 312 -7.06 -6.37 -28.83
N LEU A 313 -7.83 -6.39 -29.91
CA LEU A 313 -9.00 -7.26 -30.05
C LEU A 313 -8.78 -8.18 -31.25
N ASN A 314 -8.78 -9.51 -31.02
CA ASN A 314 -8.45 -10.52 -32.03
C ASN A 314 -7.09 -10.23 -32.74
N ASN A 315 -6.06 -9.86 -31.99
CA ASN A 315 -4.73 -9.48 -32.43
C ASN A 315 -4.66 -8.17 -33.25
N MET A 316 -5.73 -7.41 -33.36
CA MET A 316 -5.73 -6.09 -33.98
C MET A 316 -5.63 -5.01 -32.92
N THR A 317 -4.65 -4.14 -33.01
CA THR A 317 -4.47 -3.03 -32.06
C THR A 317 -5.63 -2.05 -32.14
N LEU A 318 -6.21 -1.75 -30.98
CA LEU A 318 -7.25 -0.74 -30.86
C LEU A 318 -6.61 0.65 -30.79
N MET A 319 -7.16 1.59 -31.54
CA MET A 319 -6.63 2.94 -31.71
C MET A 319 -7.71 3.98 -31.40
N GLY A 320 -7.29 5.22 -31.13
CA GLY A 320 -8.21 6.35 -30.94
C GLY A 320 -8.85 6.37 -29.56
N TRP A 321 -8.03 6.57 -28.53
CA TRP A 321 -8.43 6.50 -27.14
C TRP A 321 -8.78 7.89 -26.56
N GLU A 322 -9.82 7.90 -25.77
CA GLU A 322 -10.16 8.96 -24.82
C GLU A 322 -9.75 8.48 -23.43
N VAL A 323 -8.85 9.22 -22.77
CA VAL A 323 -8.28 8.87 -21.47
C VAL A 323 -8.78 9.85 -20.41
N TYR A 324 -9.27 9.34 -19.31
CA TYR A 324 -9.86 10.10 -18.21
C TYR A 324 -9.09 9.83 -16.92
N PRO A 325 -8.18 10.73 -16.52
CA PRO A 325 -7.51 10.64 -15.21
C PRO A 325 -8.52 10.82 -14.07
N LEU A 326 -8.47 9.93 -13.08
CA LEU A 326 -9.38 9.88 -11.94
C LEU A 326 -8.55 9.79 -10.65
N PRO A 327 -7.93 10.89 -10.18
CA PRO A 327 -7.00 10.86 -9.04
C PRO A 327 -7.67 10.53 -7.72
N MET A 328 -9.00 10.65 -7.64
CA MET A 328 -9.78 10.40 -6.41
C MET A 328 -9.32 11.26 -5.21
N ASP A 329 -8.79 12.44 -5.51
CA ASP A 329 -8.39 13.45 -4.55
C ASP A 329 -9.60 14.26 -4.01
N GLU A 330 -9.33 15.18 -3.11
CA GLU A 330 -10.37 16.03 -2.51
C GLU A 330 -11.12 16.85 -3.56
N GLU A 331 -10.44 17.35 -4.60
CA GLU A 331 -11.06 18.11 -5.68
C GLU A 331 -12.01 17.22 -6.50
N PHE A 332 -11.60 15.99 -6.81
CA PHE A 332 -12.43 15.03 -7.52
C PHE A 332 -13.67 14.66 -6.68
N LEU A 333 -13.48 14.32 -5.41
CA LEU A 333 -14.57 13.96 -4.50
C LEU A 333 -15.57 15.10 -4.29
N GLY A 334 -15.09 16.34 -4.20
CA GLY A 334 -15.91 17.54 -4.05
C GLY A 334 -16.84 17.83 -5.25
N ARG A 335 -16.54 17.23 -6.41
CA ARG A 335 -17.36 17.34 -7.62
C ARG A 335 -18.45 16.25 -7.74
N LEU A 336 -18.42 15.23 -6.89
CA LEU A 336 -19.40 14.15 -6.93
C LEU A 336 -20.80 14.65 -6.60
N ARG A 337 -21.76 14.27 -7.41
CA ARG A 337 -23.18 14.57 -7.21
C ARG A 337 -23.92 13.31 -6.79
N PHE A 338 -24.12 13.17 -5.51
CA PHE A 338 -24.84 12.05 -4.94
C PHE A 338 -26.35 12.19 -5.13
N GLY A 339 -27.02 11.06 -5.38
CA GLY A 339 -28.47 10.98 -5.51
C GLY A 339 -29.00 9.61 -5.10
N ARG A 340 -30.31 9.56 -4.76
CA ARG A 340 -30.98 8.31 -4.41
C ARG A 340 -31.42 7.59 -5.70
N ARG A 341 -30.51 6.81 -6.29
CA ARG A 341 -30.77 6.02 -7.49
C ARG A 341 -30.02 4.70 -7.43
N GLU A 342 -30.56 3.68 -8.07
CA GLU A 342 -29.82 2.43 -8.28
C GLU A 342 -28.89 2.61 -9.50
N PRO A 343 -27.59 2.29 -9.36
CA PRO A 343 -26.67 2.33 -10.49
C PRO A 343 -26.94 1.15 -11.44
N GLU A 344 -26.74 1.41 -12.73
CA GLU A 344 -26.96 0.40 -13.79
C GLU A 344 -25.73 -0.49 -14.02
N ARG A 345 -24.54 -0.03 -13.56
CA ARG A 345 -23.26 -0.72 -13.74
C ARG A 345 -22.34 -0.50 -12.55
N PRO A 346 -21.34 -1.39 -12.31
CA PRO A 346 -20.33 -1.22 -11.27
C PRO A 346 -19.45 0.03 -11.45
N GLY A 347 -18.68 0.38 -10.44
CA GLY A 347 -17.86 1.60 -10.36
C GLY A 347 -18.63 2.76 -9.75
N ASN A 348 -19.02 2.61 -8.49
CA ASN A 348 -19.94 3.55 -7.82
C ASN A 348 -19.35 4.06 -6.51
N PHE A 349 -19.57 5.34 -6.24
CA PHE A 349 -19.45 5.91 -4.91
C PHE A 349 -20.77 5.78 -4.16
N PHE A 350 -20.68 5.39 -2.90
CA PHE A 350 -21.80 5.29 -1.97
C PHE A 350 -21.52 6.20 -0.78
N ARG A 351 -22.51 6.97 -0.35
CA ARG A 351 -22.39 7.92 0.76
C ARG A 351 -23.29 7.52 1.91
N GLY A 352 -22.68 7.40 3.09
CA GLY A 352 -23.36 7.19 4.37
C GLY A 352 -23.02 8.28 5.38
N VAL A 353 -23.84 8.39 6.42
CA VAL A 353 -23.65 9.34 7.51
C VAL A 353 -23.89 8.65 8.85
N PHE A 354 -23.08 8.98 9.84
CA PHE A 354 -23.23 8.49 11.21
C PHE A 354 -22.94 9.58 12.24
N GLU A 355 -23.43 9.40 13.45
CA GLU A 355 -23.26 10.32 14.57
C GLU A 355 -22.37 9.70 15.64
N LEU A 356 -21.46 10.51 16.20
CA LEU A 356 -20.58 10.13 17.31
C LEU A 356 -20.79 11.05 18.50
N HIS A 357 -20.84 10.45 19.69
CA HIS A 357 -20.96 11.15 20.99
C HIS A 357 -19.66 11.09 21.81
N ALA A 358 -18.61 10.48 21.28
CA ALA A 358 -17.26 10.43 21.80
C ALA A 358 -16.27 10.35 20.65
N LEU A 359 -15.00 10.65 20.88
CA LEU A 359 -13.92 10.48 19.93
C LEU A 359 -12.96 9.40 20.41
N GLY A 360 -12.51 8.57 19.50
CA GLY A 360 -11.56 7.48 19.73
C GLY A 360 -11.26 6.79 18.42
N ASP A 361 -10.24 5.95 18.39
CA ASP A 361 -9.89 5.15 17.21
C ASP A 361 -10.96 4.08 16.98
N THR A 362 -11.11 3.67 15.71
CA THR A 362 -12.04 2.60 15.35
C THR A 362 -11.55 1.85 14.11
N TYR A 363 -12.06 0.64 13.89
CA TYR A 363 -11.80 -0.15 12.69
C TYR A 363 -13.11 -0.36 11.93
N LEU A 364 -13.19 0.17 10.71
CA LEU A 364 -14.40 0.09 9.87
C LEU A 364 -14.43 -1.23 9.10
N ASP A 365 -15.45 -2.02 9.30
CA ASP A 365 -15.62 -3.32 8.66
C ASP A 365 -16.17 -3.20 7.23
N LEU A 366 -15.37 -3.61 6.26
CA LEU A 366 -15.67 -3.64 4.84
C LEU A 366 -15.92 -5.07 4.32
N SER A 367 -16.11 -6.06 5.20
CA SER A 367 -16.29 -7.48 4.81
C SER A 367 -17.47 -7.73 3.87
N GLY A 368 -18.48 -6.87 3.88
CA GLY A 368 -19.63 -6.92 2.98
C GLY A 368 -19.39 -6.31 1.59
N TRP A 369 -18.24 -5.68 1.36
CA TRP A 369 -17.85 -5.00 0.13
C TRP A 369 -16.88 -5.83 -0.69
N LYS A 370 -16.67 -5.45 -1.96
CA LYS A 370 -15.85 -6.22 -2.89
C LYS A 370 -14.42 -5.69 -3.04
N LYS A 371 -14.27 -4.56 -3.71
CA LYS A 371 -12.95 -3.96 -3.97
C LYS A 371 -13.08 -2.47 -4.21
N GLY A 372 -12.30 -1.70 -3.46
CA GLY A 372 -12.35 -0.25 -3.63
C GLY A 372 -11.57 0.53 -2.59
N VAL A 373 -12.08 1.72 -2.28
CA VAL A 373 -11.42 2.72 -1.42
C VAL A 373 -12.46 3.39 -0.52
N VAL A 374 -12.05 3.78 0.69
CA VAL A 374 -12.92 4.41 1.70
C VAL A 374 -12.37 5.76 2.13
N TRP A 375 -13.28 6.73 2.29
CA TRP A 375 -12.99 8.04 2.88
C TRP A 375 -13.91 8.28 4.08
N VAL A 376 -13.37 8.87 5.12
CA VAL A 376 -14.12 9.39 6.27
C VAL A 376 -13.83 10.88 6.41
N ASN A 377 -14.87 11.71 6.38
CA ASN A 377 -14.75 13.18 6.43
C ASN A 377 -13.75 13.75 5.41
N GLY A 378 -13.61 13.12 4.23
CA GLY A 378 -12.65 13.49 3.19
C GLY A 378 -11.26 12.84 3.32
N HIS A 379 -10.93 12.22 4.45
CA HIS A 379 -9.67 11.51 4.65
C HIS A 379 -9.72 10.12 4.03
N ASN A 380 -8.80 9.82 3.12
CA ASN A 380 -8.69 8.52 2.47
C ASN A 380 -8.07 7.49 3.42
N LEU A 381 -8.86 6.50 3.86
CA LEU A 381 -8.40 5.44 4.75
C LEU A 381 -7.59 4.37 4.03
N GLY A 382 -7.73 4.25 2.71
CA GLY A 382 -7.03 3.25 1.92
C GLY A 382 -7.95 2.30 1.18
N ARG A 383 -7.32 1.27 0.60
CA ARG A 383 -7.97 0.23 -0.18
C ARG A 383 -8.53 -0.87 0.71
N TYR A 384 -9.64 -1.46 0.26
CA TYR A 384 -10.12 -2.73 0.75
C TYR A 384 -10.35 -3.71 -0.42
N TRP A 385 -10.29 -5.00 -0.13
CA TRP A 385 -10.52 -6.04 -1.11
C TRP A 385 -11.07 -7.31 -0.45
N GLU A 386 -12.14 -7.89 -1.03
CA GLU A 386 -12.81 -9.08 -0.47
C GLU A 386 -11.89 -10.31 -0.34
N ILE A 387 -10.80 -10.39 -1.11
CA ILE A 387 -9.87 -11.51 -1.01
C ILE A 387 -9.10 -11.53 0.32
N GLY A 388 -9.07 -10.39 1.05
CA GLY A 388 -8.41 -10.28 2.35
C GLY A 388 -6.88 -10.34 2.29
N PRO A 389 -6.24 -10.54 3.44
CA PRO A 389 -6.83 -10.90 4.74
C PRO A 389 -7.51 -9.72 5.44
N GLN A 390 -7.09 -8.47 5.16
CA GLN A 390 -7.64 -7.27 5.80
C GLN A 390 -9.11 -7.07 5.44
N LYS A 391 -9.98 -7.08 6.46
CA LYS A 391 -11.41 -6.82 6.35
C LYS A 391 -11.83 -5.50 6.97
N ARG A 392 -11.07 -5.00 7.93
CA ARG A 392 -11.31 -3.76 8.64
C ARG A 392 -10.23 -2.74 8.35
N LEU A 393 -10.63 -1.50 8.13
CA LEU A 393 -9.72 -0.37 7.92
C LEU A 393 -9.63 0.49 9.17
N PHE A 394 -8.42 0.82 9.59
CA PHE A 394 -8.16 1.71 10.70
C PHE A 394 -8.64 3.13 10.39
N CYS A 395 -9.41 3.70 11.31
CA CYS A 395 -9.85 5.10 11.26
C CYS A 395 -9.44 5.79 12.57
N PRO A 396 -8.36 6.59 12.57
CA PRO A 396 -7.87 7.25 13.77
C PRO A 396 -8.80 8.38 14.22
N ALA A 397 -8.86 8.61 15.52
CA ALA A 397 -9.68 9.64 16.14
C ALA A 397 -9.58 11.05 15.49
N PRO A 398 -8.40 11.53 15.03
CA PRO A 398 -8.29 12.82 14.34
C PRO A 398 -9.08 12.95 13.03
N TYR A 399 -9.46 11.83 12.39
CA TYR A 399 -10.29 11.84 11.17
C TYR A 399 -11.79 11.89 11.49
N LEU A 400 -12.16 11.70 12.76
CA LEU A 400 -13.53 11.70 13.25
C LEU A 400 -13.90 13.04 13.87
N LYS A 401 -15.20 13.34 13.90
CA LYS A 401 -15.78 14.55 14.50
C LYS A 401 -16.83 14.16 15.53
N PHE A 402 -16.91 14.94 16.60
CA PHE A 402 -18.08 14.87 17.49
C PHE A 402 -19.33 15.28 16.70
N GLY A 403 -20.43 14.55 16.84
CA GLY A 403 -21.63 14.72 16.04
C GLY A 403 -21.52 14.02 14.68
N ARG A 404 -21.94 14.70 13.63
CA ARG A 404 -22.10 14.16 12.29
C ARG A 404 -20.77 13.89 11.59
N ASN A 405 -20.62 12.65 11.10
CA ASN A 405 -19.53 12.18 10.26
C ASN A 405 -20.07 11.66 8.92
N GLU A 406 -19.27 11.80 7.87
CA GLU A 406 -19.57 11.29 6.54
C GLU A 406 -18.60 10.16 6.18
N ILE A 407 -19.11 9.09 5.59
CA ILE A 407 -18.31 8.03 4.99
C ILE A 407 -18.67 7.91 3.51
N VAL A 408 -17.66 7.85 2.66
CA VAL A 408 -17.78 7.57 1.23
C VAL A 408 -17.02 6.30 0.90
N VAL A 409 -17.69 5.35 0.26
CA VAL A 409 -17.09 4.10 -0.21
C VAL A 409 -17.17 4.09 -1.72
N PHE A 410 -16.04 3.97 -2.41
CA PHE A 410 -15.98 3.65 -3.83
C PHE A 410 -15.82 2.15 -4.00
N ASP A 411 -16.70 1.52 -4.76
CA ASP A 411 -16.57 0.08 -5.07
C ASP A 411 -16.61 -0.17 -6.58
N LEU A 412 -15.63 -0.95 -7.03
CA LEU A 412 -15.45 -1.31 -8.45
C LEU A 412 -16.45 -2.34 -8.97
N LEU A 413 -17.12 -3.10 -8.10
CA LEU A 413 -17.80 -4.33 -8.49
C LEU A 413 -19.25 -4.42 -8.03
N VAL A 414 -19.66 -3.67 -6.98
CA VAL A 414 -21.02 -3.77 -6.47
C VAL A 414 -21.98 -2.77 -7.12
N LEU A 415 -23.25 -3.20 -7.27
CA LEU A 415 -24.36 -2.36 -7.67
C LEU A 415 -25.16 -1.82 -6.48
N ARG A 416 -25.14 -2.53 -5.37
CA ARG A 416 -25.83 -2.15 -4.14
C ARG A 416 -24.85 -2.09 -2.99
N PRO A 417 -24.94 -1.05 -2.14
CA PRO A 417 -24.04 -0.93 -1.00
C PRO A 417 -24.32 -2.02 0.04
N ALA A 418 -23.28 -2.47 0.71
CA ALA A 418 -23.37 -3.12 1.99
C ALA A 418 -23.36 -2.06 3.11
N HIS A 419 -23.58 -2.44 4.34
CA HIS A 419 -23.38 -1.60 5.50
C HIS A 419 -21.90 -1.57 5.94
N VAL A 420 -21.55 -0.59 6.77
CA VAL A 420 -20.27 -0.50 7.46
C VAL A 420 -20.55 -0.31 8.94
N ALA A 421 -19.80 -0.97 9.81
CA ALA A 421 -19.81 -0.76 11.26
C ALA A 421 -18.37 -0.59 11.78
N GLY A 422 -18.20 0.10 12.91
CA GLY A 422 -16.88 0.28 13.52
C GLY A 422 -16.69 -0.61 14.75
N PHE A 423 -15.48 -1.19 14.86
CA PHE A 423 -15.06 -2.09 15.94
C PHE A 423 -13.83 -1.56 16.66
N ALA A 424 -13.60 -2.04 17.89
CA ALA A 424 -12.46 -1.63 18.71
C ALA A 424 -11.13 -2.30 18.31
N ASP A 425 -11.18 -3.32 17.46
CA ASP A 425 -10.03 -4.12 17.02
C ASP A 425 -10.09 -4.40 15.51
N PHE A 426 -8.97 -4.82 14.95
CA PHE A 426 -8.83 -4.94 13.50
C PHE A 426 -9.19 -6.33 12.96
N GLU A 427 -9.38 -7.35 13.83
CA GLU A 427 -9.83 -8.71 13.50
C GLU A 427 -11.09 -9.11 14.28
#